data_fbca122c8e383e0e48b1262001b02db0
#
_entry.id   fbca122c8e383e0e48b1262001b02db0
#
_cell.length_a   1.000
_cell.length_b   1.000
_cell.length_c   1.000
_cell.angle_alpha   90.00
_cell.angle_beta   90.00
_cell.angle_gamma   90.00
#
_symmetry.space_group_name_H-M   'P 1'
#
loop_
_entity.id
_entity.type
_entity.pdbx_description
1 polymer ?
#
loop_
_entity_poly.entity_id
_entity_poly.type
_entity_poly.pdbx_seq_one_letter_code
_entity_poly.pdbx_strand_id
1 'polypeptide(L)'
;MKEPKVQVGILFEPQIKFILLTPYHINGEEVSGKQIVTYHNGHILWQGHSYDELLFEPLHEKSDAFELQDVTIGINFHWERKENQRFIGALKIIVENKKLTGINVIHVEDYLTSVISSEMSATASLELLKAHAVISRSWLLAGLSLPYSKDREKSNTTPEKVPYSTSSSPLLAQEAENKILIRWYERDAHTHFDVCADDHCQRYQGITRASTDMVRQAISATRGEVLMSEGTICDARFSKCCGGAFEEFQYCWENIRHPYLSKQRDSKKATDLPDLCKEAEAERWIRTSPEAFCNTKDKKVLSQVLNNYDQETTDFYRWKVEYEQEELSKLILKRSGIDYGQILDLVPVERGTSGRLVRLKIIGTKRTMIIGKELEIRRTLSPSHLYSSAFIIDKVNVTNGIPDRFILTGAGWGHGVGLCQIGAAVMGEQGYTYDTILLHYYIGATIDKLY
;
A
#
# COMPACT_ATOMS: atom_id res chain seq x y z
N MET A 1 2.97 25.68 11.00
CA MET A 1 2.68 24.60 11.98
C MET A 1 3.99 24.01 12.47
N LYS A 2 4.04 23.42 13.71
CA LYS A 2 5.22 22.67 14.17
C LYS A 2 5.18 21.28 13.49
N GLU A 3 6.36 20.72 13.15
CA GLU A 3 6.46 19.36 12.62
C GLU A 3 5.74 18.37 13.54
N PRO A 4 4.79 17.56 13.04
CA PRO A 4 4.07 16.57 13.84
C PRO A 4 4.92 15.33 14.13
N LYS A 5 4.52 14.58 15.16
CA LYS A 5 5.01 13.22 15.41
C LYS A 5 3.98 12.21 14.93
N VAL A 6 4.45 11.01 14.59
CA VAL A 6 3.65 9.85 14.20
C VAL A 6 3.93 8.69 15.14
N GLN A 7 2.89 7.91 15.45
CA GLN A 7 2.95 6.69 16.23
C GLN A 7 2.93 5.48 15.28
N VAL A 8 4.03 4.72 15.26
CA VAL A 8 4.21 3.58 14.34
C VAL A 8 4.17 2.28 15.15
N GLY A 9 3.17 1.44 14.94
CA GLY A 9 3.08 0.11 15.53
C GLY A 9 4.07 -0.85 14.86
N ILE A 10 5.00 -1.43 15.65
CA ILE A 10 6.11 -2.25 15.14
C ILE A 10 5.94 -3.72 15.48
N LEU A 11 5.61 -4.05 16.73
CA LEU A 11 5.68 -5.40 17.26
C LEU A 11 4.45 -5.72 18.09
N PHE A 12 3.87 -6.92 17.90
CA PHE A 12 2.60 -7.36 18.51
C PHE A 12 2.77 -8.75 19.14
N GLU A 13 3.36 -8.82 20.35
CA GLU A 13 3.73 -10.07 20.97
C GLU A 13 3.35 -10.10 22.47
N PRO A 14 3.15 -11.27 23.08
CA PRO A 14 2.87 -11.35 24.52
C PRO A 14 4.08 -10.95 25.38
N GLN A 15 5.28 -10.94 24.83
CA GLN A 15 6.51 -10.47 25.46
C GLN A 15 7.33 -9.67 24.44
N ILE A 16 7.78 -8.47 24.83
CA ILE A 16 8.66 -7.63 24.02
C ILE A 16 10.02 -7.51 24.72
N LYS A 17 11.08 -7.84 23.98
CA LYS A 17 12.48 -7.67 24.38
C LYS A 17 13.07 -6.50 23.60
N PHE A 18 13.73 -5.61 24.29
CA PHE A 18 14.37 -4.45 23.65
C PHE A 18 15.65 -4.03 24.40
N ILE A 19 16.44 -3.21 23.73
CA ILE A 19 17.67 -2.65 24.29
C ILE A 19 17.60 -1.15 24.11
N LEU A 20 17.65 -0.40 25.21
CA LEU A 20 17.88 1.04 25.21
C LEU A 20 19.38 1.26 25.01
N LEU A 21 19.78 1.70 23.80
CA LEU A 21 21.18 1.85 23.41
C LEU A 21 21.84 3.08 24.07
N THR A 22 21.03 4.03 24.49
CA THR A 22 21.37 5.20 25.26
C THR A 22 20.42 5.30 26.46
N PRO A 23 20.66 6.17 27.47
CA PRO A 23 19.68 6.40 28.54
C PRO A 23 18.36 6.99 28.03
N TYR A 24 17.27 6.50 28.58
CA TYR A 24 15.89 6.97 28.35
C TYR A 24 15.24 7.32 29.68
N HIS A 25 14.35 8.31 29.67
CA HIS A 25 13.51 8.64 30.82
C HIS A 25 12.21 7.83 30.82
N ILE A 26 11.84 7.34 32.00
CA ILE A 26 10.54 6.75 32.27
C ILE A 26 10.18 7.00 33.74
N ASN A 27 8.98 7.55 33.98
CA ASN A 27 8.46 7.83 35.34
C ASN A 27 9.43 8.66 36.23
N GLY A 28 10.26 9.49 35.64
CA GLY A 28 11.24 10.33 36.36
C GLY A 28 12.57 9.66 36.64
N GLU A 29 12.79 8.43 36.16
CA GLU A 29 14.04 7.69 36.31
C GLU A 29 14.73 7.50 34.94
N GLU A 30 16.05 7.40 34.96
CA GLU A 30 16.86 7.03 33.79
C GLU A 30 17.05 5.52 33.72
N VAL A 31 16.76 4.95 32.55
CA VAL A 31 16.89 3.50 32.29
C VAL A 31 17.68 3.29 31.00
N SER A 32 18.54 2.29 30.98
CA SER A 32 19.33 1.90 29.79
C SER A 32 19.51 0.39 29.71
N GLY A 33 20.09 -0.08 28.59
CA GLY A 33 20.44 -1.48 28.40
C GLY A 33 19.24 -2.38 28.11
N LYS A 34 19.40 -3.68 28.37
CA LYS A 34 18.41 -4.71 28.04
C LYS A 34 17.18 -4.63 28.95
N GLN A 35 16.01 -4.62 28.34
CA GLN A 35 14.71 -4.60 28.99
C GLN A 35 13.82 -5.72 28.47
N ILE A 36 12.93 -6.21 29.33
CA ILE A 36 11.88 -7.19 28.98
C ILE A 36 10.59 -6.73 29.60
N VAL A 37 9.52 -6.66 28.81
CA VAL A 37 8.15 -6.46 29.26
C VAL A 37 7.29 -7.65 28.87
N THR A 38 6.34 -8.02 29.71
CA THR A 38 5.48 -9.19 29.48
C THR A 38 4.00 -8.83 29.75
N TYR A 39 3.11 -9.30 28.89
CA TYR A 39 1.68 -9.21 29.14
C TYR A 39 1.29 -10.09 30.34
N HIS A 40 0.60 -9.52 31.32
CA HIS A 40 0.10 -10.24 32.49
C HIS A 40 -1.25 -9.71 32.95
N ASN A 41 -2.30 -10.53 32.87
CA ASN A 41 -3.64 -10.22 33.37
C ASN A 41 -4.21 -8.85 32.95
N GLY A 42 -4.01 -8.45 31.72
CA GLY A 42 -4.52 -7.16 31.20
C GLY A 42 -3.55 -5.99 31.34
N HIS A 43 -2.38 -6.19 31.92
CA HIS A 43 -1.37 -5.15 32.17
C HIS A 43 -0.01 -5.51 31.59
N ILE A 44 0.89 -4.54 31.59
CA ILE A 44 2.30 -4.70 31.26
C ILE A 44 3.07 -4.97 32.54
N LEU A 45 3.70 -6.14 32.65
CA LEU A 45 4.62 -6.44 33.75
C LEU A 45 6.03 -6.00 33.35
N TRP A 46 6.62 -5.07 34.11
CA TRP A 46 7.98 -4.60 33.93
C TRP A 46 8.64 -4.37 35.29
N GLN A 47 9.85 -4.91 35.49
CA GLN A 47 10.63 -4.81 36.73
C GLN A 47 9.82 -5.14 38.01
N GLY A 48 8.91 -6.11 37.91
CA GLY A 48 8.07 -6.56 39.03
C GLY A 48 6.83 -5.70 39.31
N HIS A 49 6.60 -4.63 38.56
CA HIS A 49 5.45 -3.74 38.67
C HIS A 49 4.51 -3.87 37.47
N SER A 50 3.22 -3.58 37.69
CA SER A 50 2.18 -3.59 36.66
C SER A 50 1.87 -2.18 36.17
N TYR A 51 1.75 -2.01 34.85
CA TYR A 51 1.48 -0.76 34.18
C TYR A 51 0.40 -0.93 33.11
N ASP A 52 -0.38 0.12 32.85
CA ASP A 52 -1.33 0.18 31.74
C ASP A 52 -0.64 0.61 30.43
N GLU A 53 0.33 1.50 30.56
CA GLU A 53 1.16 2.03 29.47
C GLU A 53 2.58 2.29 29.99
N LEU A 54 3.58 2.09 29.15
CA LEU A 54 4.97 2.51 29.38
C LEU A 54 5.42 3.41 28.24
N LEU A 55 6.01 4.57 28.59
CA LEU A 55 6.59 5.50 27.61
C LEU A 55 8.05 5.76 27.98
N PHE A 56 8.96 5.22 27.19
CA PHE A 56 10.40 5.46 27.28
C PHE A 56 10.74 6.65 26.38
N GLU A 57 11.08 7.80 26.97
CA GLU A 57 11.37 9.04 26.26
C GLU A 57 12.88 9.24 26.11
N PRO A 58 13.38 9.55 24.90
CA PRO A 58 14.79 9.82 24.68
C PRO A 58 15.20 11.15 25.34
N LEU A 59 16.44 11.23 25.81
CA LEU A 59 17.03 12.51 26.26
C LEU A 59 17.31 13.43 25.07
N HIS A 60 17.72 12.84 23.94
CA HIS A 60 18.05 13.54 22.70
C HIS A 60 17.31 12.87 21.54
N GLU A 61 16.16 13.42 21.14
CA GLU A 61 15.23 12.83 20.17
C GLU A 61 15.86 12.39 18.83
N LYS A 62 16.96 13.02 18.39
CA LYS A 62 17.60 12.75 17.09
C LYS A 62 18.78 11.77 17.14
N SER A 63 19.26 11.44 18.33
CA SER A 63 20.46 10.61 18.50
C SER A 63 20.22 9.38 19.36
N ASP A 64 19.33 9.49 20.34
CA ASP A 64 19.05 8.38 21.24
C ASP A 64 18.25 7.32 20.52
N ALA A 65 18.69 6.06 20.69
CA ALA A 65 18.15 4.94 19.94
C ALA A 65 17.84 3.74 20.84
N PHE A 66 16.87 2.96 20.42
CA PHE A 66 16.56 1.66 21.00
C PHE A 66 16.53 0.58 19.92
N GLU A 67 16.68 -0.67 20.31
CA GLU A 67 16.60 -1.85 19.43
C GLU A 67 15.47 -2.75 19.91
N LEU A 68 14.47 -3.03 19.04
CA LEU A 68 13.49 -4.09 19.25
C LEU A 68 14.05 -5.41 18.73
N GLN A 69 13.91 -6.48 19.51
CA GLN A 69 14.37 -7.81 19.12
C GLN A 69 13.25 -8.64 18.51
N ASP A 70 13.60 -9.53 17.58
CA ASP A 70 12.69 -10.47 16.94
C ASP A 70 11.49 -9.82 16.22
N VAL A 71 11.68 -8.66 15.59
CA VAL A 71 10.64 -7.99 14.78
C VAL A 71 10.36 -8.83 13.54
N THR A 72 9.10 -9.24 13.35
CA THR A 72 8.68 -9.97 12.15
C THR A 72 8.51 -8.99 11.00
N ILE A 73 9.18 -9.23 9.87
CA ILE A 73 9.08 -8.45 8.64
C ILE A 73 8.59 -9.31 7.49
N GLY A 74 7.87 -8.72 6.53
CA GLY A 74 7.29 -9.43 5.39
C GLY A 74 6.19 -10.39 5.79
N ILE A 75 5.30 -9.96 6.66
CA ILE A 75 4.21 -10.77 7.21
C ILE A 75 3.35 -11.34 6.08
N ASN A 76 3.19 -12.67 6.06
CA ASN A 76 2.48 -13.44 5.03
C ASN A 76 3.15 -13.46 3.64
N PHE A 77 4.38 -12.98 3.49
CA PHE A 77 5.17 -13.14 2.27
C PHE A 77 6.09 -14.36 2.37
N HIS A 78 6.55 -14.87 1.23
CA HIS A 78 7.48 -16.01 1.18
C HIS A 78 8.86 -15.72 1.80
N TRP A 79 9.18 -14.46 2.06
CA TRP A 79 10.43 -13.98 2.69
C TRP A 79 10.23 -13.52 4.14
N GLU A 80 9.10 -13.85 4.78
CA GLU A 80 8.86 -13.56 6.20
C GLU A 80 10.00 -14.07 7.07
N ARG A 81 10.54 -13.19 7.91
CA ARG A 81 11.60 -13.50 8.87
C ARG A 81 11.56 -12.59 10.08
N LYS A 82 12.31 -12.96 11.12
CA LYS A 82 12.55 -12.11 12.29
C LYS A 82 13.93 -11.47 12.20
N GLU A 83 14.00 -10.19 12.54
CA GLU A 83 15.25 -9.44 12.65
C GLU A 83 15.21 -8.43 13.78
N ASN A 84 16.39 -8.03 14.29
CA ASN A 84 16.47 -6.93 15.25
C ASN A 84 16.46 -5.62 14.49
N GLN A 85 15.62 -4.69 14.95
CA GLN A 85 15.46 -3.38 14.29
C GLN A 85 15.74 -2.25 15.28
N ARG A 86 16.42 -1.19 14.80
CA ARG A 86 16.81 -0.02 15.57
C ARG A 86 15.98 1.19 15.18
N PHE A 87 15.62 1.97 16.20
CA PHE A 87 14.76 3.12 16.06
C PHE A 87 15.30 4.29 16.87
N ILE A 88 15.10 5.51 16.40
CA ILE A 88 15.24 6.75 17.18
C ILE A 88 13.86 7.21 17.67
N GLY A 89 13.84 8.18 18.59
CA GLY A 89 12.60 8.69 19.19
C GLY A 89 12.15 7.87 20.38
N ALA A 90 10.88 8.01 20.79
CA ALA A 90 10.36 7.33 21.98
C ALA A 90 9.81 5.93 21.67
N LEU A 91 9.91 5.04 22.65
CA LEU A 91 9.26 3.73 22.65
C LEU A 91 8.06 3.74 23.60
N LYS A 92 6.88 3.55 23.05
CA LYS A 92 5.63 3.41 23.78
C LYS A 92 5.20 1.94 23.75
N ILE A 93 4.72 1.41 24.88
CA ILE A 93 4.21 0.05 24.97
C ILE A 93 2.82 0.09 25.58
N ILE A 94 1.86 -0.54 24.92
CA ILE A 94 0.46 -0.63 25.37
C ILE A 94 -0.01 -2.08 25.35
N VAL A 95 -1.16 -2.33 25.96
CA VAL A 95 -1.87 -3.61 25.88
C VAL A 95 -2.94 -3.54 24.80
N GLU A 96 -2.95 -4.49 23.88
CA GLU A 96 -3.95 -4.65 22.85
C GLU A 96 -4.22 -6.14 22.59
N ASN A 97 -5.50 -6.54 22.54
CA ASN A 97 -5.91 -7.92 22.21
C ASN A 97 -5.16 -9.02 23.00
N LYS A 98 -4.95 -8.83 24.31
CA LYS A 98 -4.18 -9.75 25.19
C LYS A 98 -2.72 -9.95 24.78
N LYS A 99 -2.15 -8.96 24.10
CA LYS A 99 -0.74 -8.87 23.75
C LYS A 99 -0.21 -7.48 24.08
N LEU A 100 1.09 -7.30 23.93
CA LEU A 100 1.73 -5.99 23.98
C LEU A 100 1.96 -5.48 22.56
N THR A 101 1.72 -4.19 22.37
CA THR A 101 2.04 -3.47 21.14
C THR A 101 3.19 -2.52 21.42
N GLY A 102 4.31 -2.72 20.73
CA GLY A 102 5.46 -1.81 20.74
C GLY A 102 5.31 -0.76 19.65
N ILE A 103 5.27 0.52 20.05
CA ILE A 103 5.01 1.67 19.19
C ILE A 103 6.22 2.60 19.22
N ASN A 104 6.73 2.98 18.06
CA ASN A 104 7.73 4.04 17.95
C ASN A 104 7.04 5.40 17.76
N VAL A 105 7.34 6.37 18.61
CA VAL A 105 6.86 7.75 18.49
C VAL A 105 7.98 8.62 17.95
N ILE A 106 7.82 9.13 16.73
CA ILE A 106 8.90 9.75 15.96
C ILE A 106 8.41 10.97 15.16
N HIS A 107 9.29 11.92 14.87
CA HIS A 107 9.00 13.04 13.96
C HIS A 107 8.73 12.56 12.52
N VAL A 108 7.82 13.22 11.83
CA VAL A 108 7.40 12.85 10.48
C VAL A 108 8.57 12.80 9.49
N GLU A 109 9.49 13.75 9.53
CA GLU A 109 10.63 13.75 8.59
C GLU A 109 11.63 12.61 8.84
N ASP A 110 11.82 12.24 10.11
CA ASP A 110 12.65 11.08 10.47
C ASP A 110 11.97 9.76 10.09
N TYR A 111 10.65 9.67 10.28
CA TYR A 111 9.83 8.55 9.77
C TYR A 111 9.96 8.39 8.26
N LEU A 112 9.80 9.49 7.50
CA LEU A 112 9.88 9.48 6.04
C LEU A 112 11.28 9.11 5.55
N THR A 113 12.34 9.50 6.27
CA THR A 113 13.71 9.09 5.94
C THR A 113 13.84 7.56 5.93
N SER A 114 13.23 6.89 6.91
CA SER A 114 13.19 5.42 6.96
C SER A 114 12.30 4.82 5.84
N VAL A 115 11.10 5.37 5.65
CA VAL A 115 10.17 4.90 4.61
C VAL A 115 10.82 4.96 3.22
N ILE A 116 11.37 6.12 2.84
CA ILE A 116 12.01 6.29 1.53
C ILE A 116 13.20 5.34 1.36
N SER A 117 14.02 5.17 2.41
CA SER A 117 15.14 4.22 2.39
C SER A 117 14.71 2.75 2.31
N SER A 118 13.48 2.43 2.72
CA SER A 118 12.91 1.08 2.68
C SER A 118 12.15 0.79 1.39
N GLU A 119 11.53 1.80 0.79
CA GLU A 119 10.71 1.70 -0.43
C GLU A 119 11.54 1.88 -1.72
N MET A 120 12.55 2.76 -1.68
CA MET A 120 13.33 3.14 -2.85
C MET A 120 14.76 2.61 -2.77
N SER A 121 15.34 2.36 -3.94
CA SER A 121 16.76 2.00 -4.04
C SER A 121 17.68 3.20 -3.77
N ALA A 122 18.89 2.91 -3.30
CA ALA A 122 19.97 3.90 -3.18
C ALA A 122 20.37 4.53 -4.53
N THR A 123 19.98 3.92 -5.65
CA THR A 123 20.27 4.40 -7.01
C THR A 123 19.16 5.29 -7.59
N ALA A 124 18.07 5.53 -6.83
CA ALA A 124 16.96 6.36 -7.27
C ALA A 124 17.41 7.81 -7.50
N SER A 125 16.89 8.43 -8.57
CA SER A 125 17.19 9.84 -8.88
C SER A 125 16.68 10.77 -7.78
N LEU A 126 17.35 11.91 -7.59
CA LEU A 126 16.96 12.89 -6.57
C LEU A 126 15.52 13.39 -6.77
N GLU A 127 15.10 13.60 -8.02
CA GLU A 127 13.74 14.07 -8.31
C GLU A 127 12.68 13.01 -8.01
N LEU A 128 12.96 11.72 -8.26
CA LEU A 128 12.09 10.63 -7.83
C LEU A 128 11.97 10.57 -6.31
N LEU A 129 13.10 10.68 -5.59
CA LEU A 129 13.11 10.66 -4.12
C LEU A 129 12.35 11.84 -3.52
N LYS A 130 12.48 13.06 -4.09
CA LYS A 130 11.69 14.24 -3.70
C LYS A 130 10.18 14.01 -3.92
N ALA A 131 9.81 13.53 -5.12
CA ALA A 131 8.41 13.22 -5.41
C ALA A 131 7.85 12.19 -4.42
N HIS A 132 8.63 11.13 -4.14
CA HIS A 132 8.22 10.08 -3.21
C HIS A 132 8.11 10.61 -1.75
N ALA A 133 8.99 11.51 -1.34
CA ALA A 133 8.91 12.16 -0.02
C ALA A 133 7.61 12.97 0.14
N VAL A 134 7.25 13.76 -0.87
CA VAL A 134 6.01 14.56 -0.85
C VAL A 134 4.77 13.68 -0.82
N ILE A 135 4.68 12.62 -1.65
CA ILE A 135 3.51 11.73 -1.65
C ILE A 135 3.40 10.92 -0.36
N SER A 136 4.51 10.39 0.16
CA SER A 136 4.50 9.63 1.41
C SER A 136 4.08 10.50 2.59
N ARG A 137 4.53 11.76 2.64
CA ARG A 137 4.10 12.75 3.63
C ARG A 137 2.62 13.08 3.48
N SER A 138 2.15 13.33 2.26
CA SER A 138 0.75 13.64 1.98
C SER A 138 -0.16 12.49 2.38
N TRP A 139 0.19 11.27 1.98
CA TRP A 139 -0.55 10.05 2.35
C TRP A 139 -0.62 9.87 3.86
N LEU A 140 0.50 10.04 4.58
CA LEU A 140 0.56 9.92 6.04
C LEU A 140 -0.33 10.98 6.69
N LEU A 141 -0.12 12.26 6.36
CA LEU A 141 -0.78 13.38 7.02
C LEU A 141 -2.27 13.49 6.67
N ALA A 142 -2.70 13.04 5.49
CA ALA A 142 -4.12 12.92 5.15
C ALA A 142 -4.86 11.92 6.04
N GLY A 143 -4.16 10.89 6.54
CA GLY A 143 -4.72 9.90 7.47
C GLY A 143 -4.71 10.31 8.93
N LEU A 144 -3.83 11.25 9.31
CA LEU A 144 -3.79 11.77 10.67
C LEU A 144 -4.94 12.76 10.89
N SER A 145 -5.62 12.66 12.05
CA SER A 145 -6.63 13.65 12.47
C SER A 145 -5.95 14.94 12.93
N LEU A 146 -5.26 15.63 12.03
CA LEU A 146 -4.67 16.93 12.32
C LEU A 146 -5.75 18.02 12.35
N PRO A 147 -5.55 19.14 13.08
CA PRO A 147 -6.50 20.27 13.17
C PRO A 147 -6.95 20.80 11.80
N TYR A 148 -6.14 20.62 10.77
CA TYR A 148 -6.44 20.99 9.38
C TYR A 148 -7.57 20.14 8.74
N SER A 149 -7.84 18.95 9.28
CA SER A 149 -8.93 18.08 8.81
C SER A 149 -10.27 18.34 9.52
N LYS A 150 -10.28 19.12 10.60
CA LYS A 150 -11.51 19.40 11.39
C LYS A 150 -12.44 20.42 10.75
N ASP A 151 -12.00 21.17 9.74
CA ASP A 151 -12.89 22.07 8.98
C ASP A 151 -13.82 21.32 7.99
N ARG A 152 -13.71 20.00 7.89
CA ARG A 152 -14.62 19.15 7.10
C ARG A 152 -16.06 19.10 7.63
N GLU A 153 -16.30 19.41 8.91
CA GLU A 153 -17.67 19.41 9.47
C GLU A 153 -18.52 20.61 9.02
N LYS A 154 -17.96 21.60 8.30
CA LYS A 154 -18.69 22.84 7.90
C LYS A 154 -18.96 22.98 6.40
N SER A 155 -18.44 22.14 5.53
CA SER A 155 -18.87 22.12 4.14
C SER A 155 -20.00 21.11 3.96
N ASN A 156 -21.23 21.60 3.90
CA ASN A 156 -22.46 20.86 3.64
C ASN A 156 -22.58 20.37 2.18
N THR A 157 -21.51 19.85 1.61
CA THR A 157 -21.56 19.05 0.39
C THR A 157 -21.34 17.61 0.76
N THR A 158 -22.42 16.94 1.15
CA THR A 158 -22.46 15.48 1.25
C THR A 158 -22.08 14.90 -0.12
N PRO A 159 -21.01 14.09 -0.25
CA PRO A 159 -20.79 13.33 -1.47
C PRO A 159 -22.01 12.44 -1.69
N GLU A 160 -22.54 12.43 -2.90
CA GLU A 160 -23.66 11.56 -3.28
C GLU A 160 -23.27 10.10 -3.01
N LYS A 161 -23.77 9.54 -1.91
CA LYS A 161 -23.63 8.13 -1.58
C LYS A 161 -24.55 7.33 -2.48
N VAL A 162 -23.99 6.71 -3.50
CA VAL A 162 -24.70 5.64 -4.21
C VAL A 162 -24.78 4.43 -3.26
N PRO A 163 -25.96 3.82 -3.06
CA PRO A 163 -26.13 2.75 -2.10
C PRO A 163 -25.47 1.47 -2.56
N TYR A 164 -24.25 1.21 -2.07
CA TYR A 164 -23.63 -0.10 -2.06
C TYR A 164 -23.47 -0.55 -0.62
N SER A 165 -23.92 -1.78 -0.34
CA SER A 165 -23.80 -2.44 0.95
C SER A 165 -22.33 -2.52 1.36
N THR A 166 -21.96 -1.76 2.38
CA THR A 166 -20.64 -1.78 3.03
C THR A 166 -20.72 -2.65 4.26
N SER A 167 -19.87 -3.65 4.39
CA SER A 167 -19.52 -4.18 5.70
C SER A 167 -18.08 -4.65 5.71
N SER A 168 -17.27 -4.04 6.53
CA SER A 168 -15.96 -4.49 6.99
C SER A 168 -16.06 -5.67 7.97
N SER A 169 -17.25 -6.25 8.18
CA SER A 169 -17.48 -7.49 8.92
C SER A 169 -17.77 -8.63 7.97
N PRO A 170 -17.33 -9.88 8.26
CA PRO A 170 -17.66 -11.05 7.48
C PRO A 170 -19.13 -11.45 7.71
N LEU A 171 -20.08 -10.61 7.34
CA LEU A 171 -21.48 -10.99 7.26
C LEU A 171 -21.74 -11.64 5.93
N LEU A 172 -21.82 -12.97 5.96
CA LEU A 172 -22.47 -13.80 4.98
C LEU A 172 -23.92 -13.31 4.81
N ALA A 173 -24.14 -12.35 3.92
CA ALA A 173 -25.49 -12.08 3.45
C ALA A 173 -25.94 -13.32 2.66
N GLN A 174 -26.68 -14.18 3.31
CA GLN A 174 -27.51 -15.19 2.67
C GLN A 174 -28.63 -14.46 1.97
N GLU A 175 -28.54 -14.35 0.62
CA GLU A 175 -29.76 -14.24 -0.16
C GLU A 175 -29.53 -14.72 -1.60
N ALA A 176 -30.59 -15.27 -2.17
CA ALA A 176 -30.75 -16.11 -3.31
C ALA A 176 -30.17 -15.62 -4.65
N GLU A 177 -29.71 -16.55 -5.47
CA GLU A 177 -29.47 -16.60 -6.92
C GLU A 177 -28.31 -15.81 -7.55
N ASN A 178 -27.78 -14.73 -6.99
CA ASN A 178 -26.50 -14.15 -7.42
C ASN A 178 -25.66 -13.78 -6.19
N LYS A 179 -24.84 -14.69 -5.72
CA LYS A 179 -23.94 -14.42 -4.59
C LYS A 179 -22.86 -13.44 -5.04
N ILE A 180 -22.84 -12.25 -4.43
CA ILE A 180 -21.89 -11.18 -4.71
C ILE A 180 -21.03 -10.98 -3.46
N LEU A 181 -19.72 -10.99 -3.61
CA LEU A 181 -18.73 -10.70 -2.57
C LEU A 181 -17.88 -9.52 -3.01
N ILE A 182 -18.20 -8.31 -2.54
CA ILE A 182 -17.44 -7.10 -2.82
C ILE A 182 -16.70 -6.70 -1.55
N ARG A 183 -15.37 -6.65 -1.61
CA ARG A 183 -14.51 -6.26 -0.49
C ARG A 183 -13.46 -5.27 -0.94
N TRP A 184 -13.18 -4.32 -0.07
CA TRP A 184 -11.98 -3.48 -0.12
C TRP A 184 -11.40 -3.39 1.29
N TYR A 185 -10.17 -2.95 1.40
CA TYR A 185 -9.43 -2.92 2.64
C TYR A 185 -9.12 -1.47 2.97
N GLU A 186 -9.73 -0.98 4.04
CA GLU A 186 -9.61 0.40 4.51
C GLU A 186 -8.33 0.61 5.32
N ARG A 187 -7.96 1.91 5.50
CA ARG A 187 -6.82 2.32 6.33
C ARG A 187 -7.06 2.13 7.83
N ASP A 188 -8.31 2.00 8.25
CA ASP A 188 -8.74 2.13 9.64
C ASP A 188 -8.50 0.87 10.52
N ALA A 189 -7.56 0.00 10.10
CA ALA A 189 -7.22 -1.20 10.87
C ALA A 189 -6.49 -0.91 12.20
N HIS A 190 -6.08 0.35 12.46
CA HIS A 190 -5.31 0.74 13.63
C HIS A 190 -6.08 1.74 14.47
N THR A 191 -6.39 1.38 15.74
CA THR A 191 -7.14 2.24 16.67
C THR A 191 -6.26 2.88 17.74
N HIS A 192 -5.07 2.32 17.98
CA HIS A 192 -4.20 2.73 19.09
C HIS A 192 -2.88 3.38 18.64
N PHE A 193 -2.62 3.41 17.35
CA PHE A 193 -1.47 4.06 16.72
C PHE A 193 -1.84 4.52 15.30
N ASP A 194 -1.01 5.34 14.67
CA ASP A 194 -1.37 5.99 13.41
C ASP A 194 -1.17 5.09 12.19
N VAL A 195 -0.04 4.38 12.13
CA VAL A 195 0.35 3.50 11.03
C VAL A 195 1.11 2.29 11.56
N CYS A 196 1.09 1.16 10.83
CA CYS A 196 1.99 0.04 11.11
C CYS A 196 3.28 0.14 10.28
N ALA A 197 4.28 -0.65 10.67
CA ALA A 197 5.58 -0.70 10.01
C ALA A 197 5.63 -1.56 8.75
N ASP A 198 4.54 -2.26 8.41
CA ASP A 198 4.45 -3.24 7.33
C ASP A 198 3.81 -2.66 6.06
N ASP A 199 3.82 -3.44 4.97
CA ASP A 199 3.31 -3.10 3.63
C ASP A 199 1.83 -2.70 3.60
N HIS A 200 1.06 -2.97 4.67
CA HIS A 200 -0.31 -2.49 4.82
C HIS A 200 -0.39 -0.94 4.83
N CYS A 201 0.59 -0.28 5.46
CA CYS A 201 0.72 1.18 5.50
C CYS A 201 1.86 1.63 4.59
N GLN A 202 3.01 1.90 5.16
CA GLN A 202 4.26 2.22 4.46
C GLN A 202 5.38 1.46 5.16
N ARG A 203 6.25 0.81 4.40
CA ARG A 203 7.34 0.01 4.99
C ARG A 203 8.28 0.89 5.80
N TYR A 204 8.33 0.63 7.10
CA TYR A 204 9.12 1.38 8.05
C TYR A 204 10.05 0.43 8.83
N GLN A 205 11.37 0.69 8.80
CA GLN A 205 12.39 -0.16 9.45
C GLN A 205 13.32 0.66 10.35
N GLY A 206 12.87 1.83 10.79
CA GLY A 206 13.65 2.71 11.64
C GLY A 206 14.98 3.12 11.00
N ILE A 207 16.05 3.10 11.80
CA ILE A 207 17.42 3.40 11.36
C ILE A 207 18.23 2.11 11.07
N THR A 208 17.58 0.96 11.01
CA THR A 208 18.22 -0.35 10.72
C THR A 208 18.83 -0.36 9.32
N ARG A 209 18.16 0.29 8.36
CA ARG A 209 18.71 0.55 7.04
C ARG A 209 19.37 1.92 6.99
N ALA A 210 20.61 1.94 6.52
CA ALA A 210 21.32 3.18 6.33
C ALA A 210 20.62 4.05 5.28
N SER A 211 20.28 5.27 5.64
CA SER A 211 19.82 6.28 4.70
C SER A 211 20.97 6.80 3.87
N THR A 212 20.75 7.02 2.56
CA THR A 212 21.74 7.67 1.70
C THR A 212 21.72 9.19 1.85
N ASP A 213 22.81 9.85 1.46
CA ASP A 213 22.86 11.32 1.44
C ASP A 213 21.77 11.89 0.51
N MET A 214 21.49 11.21 -0.60
CA MET A 214 20.41 11.61 -1.53
C MET A 214 19.02 11.57 -0.89
N VAL A 215 18.71 10.55 -0.09
CA VAL A 215 17.44 10.50 0.66
C VAL A 215 17.36 11.66 1.65
N ARG A 216 18.41 11.89 2.42
CA ARG A 216 18.45 13.03 3.36
C ARG A 216 18.29 14.38 2.65
N GLN A 217 18.93 14.54 1.49
CA GLN A 217 18.80 15.73 0.64
C GLN A 217 17.36 15.91 0.14
N ALA A 218 16.73 14.84 -0.35
CA ALA A 218 15.35 14.86 -0.84
C ALA A 218 14.37 15.27 0.27
N ILE A 219 14.46 14.66 1.44
CA ILE A 219 13.62 14.97 2.62
C ILE A 219 13.83 16.44 3.06
N SER A 220 15.08 16.88 3.17
CA SER A 220 15.39 18.27 3.57
C SER A 220 14.88 19.29 2.56
N ALA A 221 15.05 19.03 1.26
CA ALA A 221 14.61 19.92 0.19
C ALA A 221 13.09 20.05 0.08
N THR A 222 12.35 19.02 0.45
CA THR A 222 10.87 18.97 0.40
C THR A 222 10.22 19.01 1.78
N ARG A 223 10.98 19.46 2.81
CA ARG A 223 10.51 19.45 4.20
C ARG A 223 9.18 20.18 4.35
N GLY A 224 8.18 19.48 4.90
CA GLY A 224 6.84 20.02 5.13
C GLY A 224 5.96 20.15 3.88
N GLU A 225 6.45 19.83 2.69
CA GLU A 225 5.66 19.90 1.45
C GLU A 225 4.69 18.72 1.33
N VAL A 226 3.44 19.04 0.96
CA VAL A 226 2.35 18.09 0.73
C VAL A 226 1.58 18.45 -0.54
N LEU A 227 0.89 17.47 -1.09
CA LEU A 227 -0.11 17.68 -2.13
C LEU A 227 -1.42 18.14 -1.50
N MET A 228 -2.00 19.20 -2.06
CA MET A 228 -3.27 19.76 -1.62
C MET A 228 -4.29 19.77 -2.77
N SER A 229 -5.54 19.52 -2.46
CA SER A 229 -6.68 19.68 -3.37
C SER A 229 -7.87 20.22 -2.59
N GLU A 230 -8.48 21.29 -3.09
CA GLU A 230 -9.67 21.90 -2.48
C GLU A 230 -9.48 22.21 -0.97
N GLY A 231 -8.29 22.68 -0.59
CA GLY A 231 -7.95 23.04 0.79
C GLY A 231 -7.70 21.84 1.73
N THR A 232 -7.64 20.62 1.21
CA THR A 232 -7.37 19.40 1.99
C THR A 232 -6.11 18.69 1.50
N ILE A 233 -5.40 18.01 2.42
CA ILE A 233 -4.25 17.19 2.06
C ILE A 233 -4.73 15.99 1.24
N CYS A 234 -4.09 15.74 0.10
CA CYS A 234 -4.42 14.62 -0.77
C CYS A 234 -4.08 13.26 -0.12
N ASP A 235 -4.97 12.30 -0.21
CA ASP A 235 -4.65 10.88 -0.02
C ASP A 235 -3.82 10.40 -1.21
N ALA A 236 -2.51 10.64 -1.14
CA ALA A 236 -1.59 10.49 -2.25
C ALA A 236 -1.20 9.03 -2.46
N ARG A 237 -2.10 8.25 -3.08
CA ARG A 237 -1.88 6.84 -3.41
C ARG A 237 -0.80 6.67 -4.48
N PHE A 238 -0.07 5.55 -4.43
CA PHE A 238 0.93 5.19 -5.42
C PHE A 238 1.00 3.67 -5.62
N SER A 239 1.45 3.25 -6.78
CA SER A 239 1.62 1.84 -7.12
C SER A 239 2.86 1.62 -7.99
N LYS A 240 3.32 0.38 -8.07
CA LYS A 240 4.54 0.02 -8.82
C LYS A 240 4.46 0.39 -10.29
N CYS A 241 3.38 -0.02 -10.99
CA CYS A 241 3.20 0.22 -12.42
C CYS A 241 1.72 0.39 -12.77
N CYS A 242 1.33 1.51 -13.38
CA CYS A 242 -0.05 1.74 -13.78
C CYS A 242 -0.47 0.92 -15.02
N GLY A 243 0.49 0.43 -15.83
CA GLY A 243 0.21 -0.28 -17.09
C GLY A 243 -0.12 0.64 -18.27
N GLY A 244 0.18 1.94 -18.13
CA GLY A 244 0.00 2.99 -19.14
C GLY A 244 -1.24 3.86 -18.97
N ALA A 245 -2.12 3.53 -18.01
CA ALA A 245 -3.32 4.28 -17.69
C ALA A 245 -3.57 4.31 -16.18
N PHE A 246 -3.94 5.50 -15.65
CA PHE A 246 -4.26 5.65 -14.22
C PHE A 246 -5.67 5.15 -13.92
N GLU A 247 -5.80 4.52 -12.74
CA GLU A 247 -7.09 4.13 -12.20
C GLU A 247 -7.63 5.23 -11.29
N GLU A 248 -8.94 5.28 -11.13
CA GLU A 248 -9.60 6.18 -10.18
C GLU A 248 -9.90 5.46 -8.86
N PHE A 249 -9.83 6.19 -7.75
CA PHE A 249 -9.92 5.67 -6.38
C PHE A 249 -11.15 4.79 -6.13
N GLN A 250 -12.34 5.22 -6.59
CA GLN A 250 -13.62 4.54 -6.35
C GLN A 250 -13.69 3.12 -6.93
N TYR A 251 -12.83 2.77 -7.88
CA TYR A 251 -12.78 1.42 -8.45
C TYR A 251 -11.97 0.43 -7.60
N CYS A 252 -11.09 0.95 -6.75
CA CYS A 252 -10.25 0.12 -5.87
C CYS A 252 -10.78 0.04 -4.44
N TRP A 253 -11.35 1.11 -3.92
CA TRP A 253 -11.81 1.26 -2.54
C TRP A 253 -13.27 1.65 -2.46
N GLU A 254 -13.63 2.47 -1.45
CA GLU A 254 -14.97 3.02 -1.30
C GLU A 254 -15.40 3.88 -2.51
N ASN A 255 -16.71 4.03 -2.68
CA ASN A 255 -17.24 4.75 -3.83
C ASN A 255 -17.20 6.28 -3.60
N ILE A 256 -15.98 6.82 -3.44
CA ILE A 256 -15.70 8.24 -3.30
C ILE A 256 -14.79 8.66 -4.45
N ARG A 257 -15.16 9.73 -5.14
CA ARG A 257 -14.34 10.32 -6.20
C ARG A 257 -13.41 11.38 -5.61
N HIS A 258 -12.11 11.23 -5.86
CA HIS A 258 -11.11 12.25 -5.59
C HIS A 258 -10.71 12.93 -6.90
N PRO A 259 -10.98 14.23 -7.10
CA PRO A 259 -10.70 14.92 -8.37
C PRO A 259 -9.23 14.81 -8.82
N TYR A 260 -8.31 14.82 -7.88
CA TYR A 260 -6.87 14.72 -8.13
C TYR A 260 -6.38 13.28 -8.45
N LEU A 261 -7.20 12.25 -8.26
CA LEU A 261 -6.94 10.86 -8.65
C LEU A 261 -7.78 10.48 -9.87
N SER A 262 -7.68 11.29 -10.91
CA SER A 262 -8.45 11.13 -12.14
C SER A 262 -7.71 10.27 -13.16
N LYS A 263 -8.49 9.63 -14.04
CA LYS A 263 -7.96 8.85 -15.16
C LYS A 263 -7.10 9.71 -16.08
N GLN A 264 -5.95 9.19 -16.48
CA GLN A 264 -5.10 9.80 -17.51
C GLN A 264 -4.20 8.72 -18.13
N ARG A 265 -3.68 9.00 -19.31
CA ARG A 265 -2.62 8.19 -19.92
C ARG A 265 -1.26 8.54 -19.30
N ASP A 266 -0.47 7.53 -18.96
CA ASP A 266 0.89 7.68 -18.44
C ASP A 266 1.89 7.99 -19.56
N SER A 267 1.74 9.14 -20.22
CA SER A 267 2.60 9.51 -21.34
C SER A 267 2.74 11.03 -21.46
N LYS A 268 3.80 11.44 -22.16
CA LYS A 268 4.06 12.86 -22.47
C LYS A 268 2.92 13.53 -23.26
N LYS A 269 2.23 12.76 -24.09
CA LYS A 269 1.05 13.20 -24.84
C LYS A 269 -0.19 12.63 -24.18
N ALA A 270 -0.85 13.43 -23.36
CA ALA A 270 -2.01 13.01 -22.55
C ALA A 270 -3.32 12.77 -23.31
N THR A 271 -3.33 12.76 -24.65
CA THR A 271 -4.54 13.08 -25.41
C THR A 271 -5.47 11.92 -25.72
N ASP A 272 -5.01 10.67 -25.81
CA ASP A 272 -5.85 9.59 -26.34
C ASP A 272 -5.86 8.34 -25.45
N LEU A 273 -6.57 8.42 -24.32
CA LEU A 273 -6.89 7.23 -23.55
C LEU A 273 -8.23 6.67 -24.05
N PRO A 274 -8.27 5.44 -24.61
CA PRO A 274 -9.51 4.79 -24.97
C PRO A 274 -10.38 4.54 -23.73
N ASP A 275 -11.67 4.30 -23.94
CA ASP A 275 -12.59 3.98 -22.84
C ASP A 275 -12.37 2.56 -22.36
N LEU A 276 -11.40 2.40 -21.44
CA LEU A 276 -11.00 1.10 -20.90
C LEU A 276 -12.04 0.47 -19.95
N CYS A 277 -13.14 1.14 -19.65
CA CYS A 277 -14.29 0.54 -19.00
C CYS A 277 -15.00 -0.46 -19.94
N LYS A 278 -14.80 -0.32 -21.27
CA LYS A 278 -15.35 -1.23 -22.28
C LYS A 278 -14.41 -2.42 -22.48
N GLU A 279 -14.96 -3.62 -22.40
CA GLU A 279 -14.19 -4.88 -22.49
C GLU A 279 -13.31 -4.94 -23.75
N ALA A 280 -13.86 -4.63 -24.93
CA ALA A 280 -13.10 -4.69 -26.19
C ALA A 280 -11.94 -3.70 -26.25
N GLU A 281 -12.08 -2.49 -25.65
CA GLU A 281 -11.00 -1.50 -25.59
C GLU A 281 -9.95 -1.92 -24.56
N ALA A 282 -10.38 -2.44 -23.40
CA ALA A 282 -9.47 -2.97 -22.39
C ALA A 282 -8.66 -4.15 -22.93
N GLU A 283 -9.30 -5.09 -23.64
CA GLU A 283 -8.63 -6.21 -24.28
C GLU A 283 -7.57 -5.72 -25.29
N ARG A 284 -7.95 -4.80 -26.18
CA ARG A 284 -7.01 -4.23 -27.16
C ARG A 284 -5.82 -3.57 -26.46
N TRP A 285 -6.07 -2.76 -25.41
CA TRP A 285 -5.04 -2.09 -24.63
C TRP A 285 -4.07 -3.06 -23.96
N ILE A 286 -4.59 -4.12 -23.35
CA ILE A 286 -3.80 -5.12 -22.64
C ILE A 286 -2.97 -5.96 -23.61
N ARG A 287 -3.54 -6.39 -24.75
CA ARG A 287 -2.85 -7.19 -25.77
C ARG A 287 -1.80 -6.40 -26.55
N THR A 288 -1.90 -5.08 -26.54
CA THR A 288 -0.91 -4.20 -27.16
C THR A 288 0.07 -3.65 -26.13
N SER A 289 1.09 -2.93 -26.58
CA SER A 289 2.08 -2.30 -25.70
C SER A 289 2.21 -0.82 -26.06
N PRO A 290 1.16 0.01 -25.79
CA PRO A 290 1.18 1.43 -26.11
C PRO A 290 2.33 2.16 -25.42
N GLU A 291 2.80 3.26 -26.03
CA GLU A 291 3.80 4.12 -25.42
C GLU A 291 3.31 4.68 -24.09
N ALA A 292 4.14 4.58 -23.05
CA ALA A 292 3.90 5.12 -21.72
C ALA A 292 5.24 5.33 -21.01
N PHE A 293 5.31 6.23 -20.03
CA PHE A 293 6.52 6.37 -19.20
C PHE A 293 6.89 5.04 -18.53
N CYS A 294 5.92 4.31 -17.99
CA CYS A 294 6.16 3.03 -17.34
C CYS A 294 6.40 1.85 -18.30
N ASN A 295 6.31 2.05 -19.62
CA ASN A 295 6.64 1.02 -20.61
C ASN A 295 8.16 0.95 -20.84
N THR A 296 8.89 0.41 -19.86
CA THR A 296 10.34 0.28 -19.90
C THR A 296 10.78 -1.10 -19.43
N LYS A 297 11.87 -1.60 -20.01
CA LYS A 297 12.63 -2.78 -19.57
C LYS A 297 14.06 -2.40 -19.16
N ASP A 298 14.34 -1.11 -19.05
CA ASP A 298 15.64 -0.61 -18.61
C ASP A 298 15.88 -0.99 -17.15
N LYS A 299 16.83 -1.90 -16.93
CA LYS A 299 17.18 -2.40 -15.60
C LYS A 299 17.70 -1.30 -14.68
N LYS A 300 18.37 -0.26 -15.20
CA LYS A 300 18.82 0.88 -14.41
C LYS A 300 17.63 1.64 -13.83
N VAL A 301 16.59 1.86 -14.62
CA VAL A 301 15.35 2.51 -14.16
C VAL A 301 14.59 1.62 -13.18
N LEU A 302 14.37 0.36 -13.56
CA LEU A 302 13.64 -0.59 -12.72
C LEU A 302 14.30 -0.80 -11.35
N SER A 303 15.63 -0.84 -11.29
CA SER A 303 16.36 -0.98 -10.04
C SER A 303 16.16 0.17 -9.05
N GLN A 304 15.67 1.33 -9.49
CA GLN A 304 15.37 2.47 -8.61
C GLN A 304 14.14 2.24 -7.73
N VAL A 305 13.18 1.47 -8.22
CA VAL A 305 11.87 1.25 -7.59
C VAL A 305 11.62 -0.20 -7.18
N LEU A 306 12.59 -1.09 -7.40
CA LEU A 306 12.52 -2.49 -7.05
C LEU A 306 13.46 -2.80 -5.89
N ASN A 307 12.93 -3.47 -4.89
CA ASN A 307 13.74 -4.14 -3.87
C ASN A 307 14.43 -5.36 -4.48
N ASN A 308 15.48 -5.86 -3.83
CA ASN A 308 16.23 -7.02 -4.31
C ASN A 308 15.35 -8.26 -4.62
N TYR A 309 14.19 -8.38 -3.98
CA TYR A 309 13.24 -9.49 -4.16
C TYR A 309 12.34 -9.35 -5.40
N ASP A 310 12.14 -8.14 -5.91
CA ASP A 310 11.30 -7.85 -7.09
C ASP A 310 12.12 -7.80 -8.40
N GLN A 311 13.44 -8.03 -8.33
CA GLN A 311 14.33 -7.90 -9.49
C GLN A 311 14.36 -9.13 -10.39
N GLU A 312 13.60 -10.17 -10.08
CA GLU A 312 13.56 -11.42 -10.85
C GLU A 312 12.83 -11.28 -12.19
N THR A 313 12.02 -10.22 -12.36
CA THR A 313 11.27 -9.96 -13.59
C THR A 313 11.43 -8.52 -14.09
N THR A 314 11.24 -8.32 -15.39
CA THR A 314 11.11 -6.99 -16.02
C THR A 314 9.71 -6.76 -16.60
N ASP A 315 8.78 -7.69 -16.38
CA ASP A 315 7.47 -7.71 -17.03
C ASP A 315 6.40 -6.97 -16.24
N PHE A 316 6.74 -5.77 -15.73
CA PHE A 316 5.81 -4.93 -14.96
C PHE A 316 4.74 -4.25 -15.81
N TYR A 317 5.08 -3.87 -17.04
CA TYR A 317 4.16 -3.18 -17.95
C TYR A 317 3.13 -4.14 -18.55
N ARG A 318 3.58 -5.32 -18.97
CA ARG A 318 2.74 -6.42 -19.45
C ARG A 318 3.26 -7.72 -18.85
N TRP A 319 2.34 -8.57 -18.42
CA TRP A 319 2.66 -9.84 -17.77
C TRP A 319 1.72 -10.96 -18.24
N LYS A 320 2.11 -12.18 -17.99
CA LYS A 320 1.34 -13.39 -18.31
C LYS A 320 1.47 -14.38 -17.17
N VAL A 321 0.34 -15.01 -16.81
CA VAL A 321 0.28 -16.12 -15.84
C VAL A 321 -0.59 -17.20 -16.42
N GLU A 322 -0.19 -18.44 -16.23
CA GLU A 322 -0.92 -19.62 -16.72
C GLU A 322 -1.25 -20.53 -15.53
N TYR A 323 -2.46 -21.09 -15.55
CA TYR A 323 -2.92 -22.03 -14.53
C TYR A 323 -3.56 -23.24 -15.22
N GLU A 324 -3.14 -24.44 -14.83
CA GLU A 324 -3.88 -25.66 -15.15
C GLU A 324 -5.22 -25.66 -14.37
N GLN A 325 -6.24 -26.34 -14.91
CA GLN A 325 -7.58 -26.39 -14.32
C GLN A 325 -7.58 -26.75 -12.83
N GLU A 326 -6.85 -27.83 -12.49
CA GLU A 326 -6.80 -28.33 -11.12
C GLU A 326 -6.08 -27.36 -10.18
N GLU A 327 -4.99 -26.73 -10.65
CA GLU A 327 -4.23 -25.73 -9.92
C GLU A 327 -5.09 -24.51 -9.60
N LEU A 328 -5.79 -23.94 -10.59
CA LEU A 328 -6.66 -22.78 -10.41
C LEU A 328 -7.81 -23.08 -9.44
N SER A 329 -8.45 -24.23 -9.57
CA SER A 329 -9.54 -24.64 -8.68
C SER A 329 -9.10 -24.76 -7.23
N LYS A 330 -7.95 -25.39 -6.98
CA LYS A 330 -7.34 -25.51 -5.64
C LYS A 330 -6.90 -24.17 -5.09
N LEU A 331 -6.30 -23.33 -5.93
CA LEU A 331 -5.84 -21.98 -5.56
C LEU A 331 -7.02 -21.12 -5.10
N ILE A 332 -8.08 -21.03 -5.90
CA ILE A 332 -9.28 -20.26 -5.57
C ILE A 332 -9.90 -20.74 -4.25
N LEU A 333 -10.05 -22.06 -4.08
CA LEU A 333 -10.56 -22.64 -2.83
C LEU A 333 -9.68 -22.24 -1.63
N LYS A 334 -8.38 -22.41 -1.75
CA LYS A 334 -7.42 -22.07 -0.68
C LYS A 334 -7.46 -20.59 -0.31
N ARG A 335 -7.57 -19.70 -1.29
CA ARG A 335 -7.49 -18.24 -1.09
C ARG A 335 -8.81 -17.61 -0.65
N SER A 336 -9.94 -18.05 -1.20
CA SER A 336 -11.27 -17.50 -0.90
C SER A 336 -12.04 -18.28 0.16
N GLY A 337 -11.68 -19.53 0.44
CA GLY A 337 -12.46 -20.46 1.26
C GLY A 337 -13.74 -20.97 0.56
N ILE A 338 -13.91 -20.66 -0.73
CA ILE A 338 -15.14 -20.98 -1.48
C ILE A 338 -14.86 -22.09 -2.50
N ASP A 339 -15.58 -23.20 -2.38
CA ASP A 339 -15.50 -24.31 -3.33
C ASP A 339 -16.39 -24.06 -4.56
N TYR A 340 -15.75 -23.69 -5.67
CA TYR A 340 -16.40 -23.53 -6.96
C TYR A 340 -16.47 -24.85 -7.76
N GLY A 341 -15.79 -25.90 -7.32
CA GLY A 341 -15.55 -27.09 -8.12
C GLY A 341 -14.54 -26.83 -9.25
N GLN A 342 -14.76 -27.43 -10.42
CA GLN A 342 -13.96 -27.09 -11.60
C GLN A 342 -14.37 -25.71 -12.12
N ILE A 343 -13.40 -24.89 -12.49
CA ILE A 343 -13.67 -23.54 -13.02
C ILE A 343 -14.04 -23.67 -14.51
N LEU A 344 -15.25 -23.22 -14.84
CA LEU A 344 -15.74 -23.19 -16.20
C LEU A 344 -15.38 -21.90 -16.92
N ASP A 345 -15.48 -20.77 -16.20
CA ASP A 345 -15.18 -19.45 -16.75
C ASP A 345 -14.82 -18.43 -15.70
N LEU A 346 -14.05 -17.43 -16.13
CA LEU A 346 -13.74 -16.19 -15.42
C LEU A 346 -14.25 -15.04 -16.30
N VAL A 347 -15.41 -14.45 -15.97
CA VAL A 347 -16.08 -13.48 -16.84
C VAL A 347 -15.92 -12.05 -16.26
N PRO A 348 -15.28 -11.13 -17.01
CA PRO A 348 -15.28 -9.71 -16.68
C PRO A 348 -16.72 -9.17 -16.58
N VAL A 349 -17.05 -8.47 -15.49
CA VAL A 349 -18.38 -7.87 -15.26
C VAL A 349 -18.30 -6.35 -15.27
N GLU A 350 -17.26 -5.79 -14.67
CA GLU A 350 -17.06 -4.35 -14.59
C GLU A 350 -15.56 -4.05 -14.59
N ARG A 351 -15.17 -3.03 -15.36
CA ARG A 351 -13.82 -2.48 -15.38
C ARG A 351 -13.80 -1.02 -14.95
N GLY A 352 -12.72 -0.63 -14.29
CA GLY A 352 -12.38 0.76 -14.02
C GLY A 352 -11.72 1.45 -15.22
N THR A 353 -11.37 2.69 -15.04
CA THR A 353 -10.87 3.58 -16.12
C THR A 353 -9.49 3.21 -16.64
N SER A 354 -8.75 2.35 -15.95
CA SER A 354 -7.46 1.79 -16.40
C SER A 354 -7.58 0.39 -17.03
N GLY A 355 -8.81 -0.12 -17.19
CA GLY A 355 -9.06 -1.49 -17.63
C GLY A 355 -8.93 -2.54 -16.51
N ARG A 356 -8.68 -2.13 -15.27
CA ARG A 356 -8.67 -3.05 -14.11
C ARG A 356 -10.07 -3.57 -13.83
N LEU A 357 -10.17 -4.88 -13.57
CA LEU A 357 -11.43 -5.50 -13.15
C LEU A 357 -11.81 -5.00 -11.76
N VAL A 358 -13.01 -4.46 -11.67
CA VAL A 358 -13.70 -4.07 -10.44
C VAL A 358 -14.58 -5.22 -9.97
N ARG A 359 -15.20 -5.94 -10.92
CA ARG A 359 -16.02 -7.13 -10.66
C ARG A 359 -15.66 -8.25 -11.63
N LEU A 360 -15.44 -9.42 -11.08
CA LEU A 360 -15.16 -10.66 -11.81
C LEU A 360 -16.18 -11.73 -11.42
N LYS A 361 -16.84 -12.34 -12.39
CA LYS A 361 -17.71 -13.47 -12.16
C LYS A 361 -16.93 -14.76 -12.34
N ILE A 362 -16.87 -15.57 -11.30
CA ILE A 362 -16.26 -16.90 -11.31
C ILE A 362 -17.40 -17.91 -11.48
N ILE A 363 -17.36 -18.68 -12.55
CA ILE A 363 -18.33 -19.74 -12.88
C ILE A 363 -17.65 -21.08 -12.67
N GLY A 364 -18.16 -21.87 -11.76
CA GLY A 364 -17.67 -23.22 -11.51
C GLY A 364 -18.79 -24.25 -11.53
N THR A 365 -18.43 -25.54 -11.51
CA THR A 365 -19.38 -26.65 -11.54
C THR A 365 -20.27 -26.75 -10.31
N LYS A 366 -19.80 -26.23 -9.16
CA LYS A 366 -20.55 -26.25 -7.89
C LYS A 366 -21.17 -24.90 -7.53
N ARG A 367 -20.58 -23.80 -8.00
CA ARG A 367 -20.98 -22.45 -7.58
C ARG A 367 -20.62 -21.41 -8.64
N THR A 368 -21.43 -20.37 -8.72
CA THR A 368 -21.14 -19.14 -9.47
C THR A 368 -21.27 -17.96 -8.52
N MET A 369 -20.28 -17.05 -8.54
CA MET A 369 -20.29 -15.82 -7.75
C MET A 369 -19.59 -14.68 -8.47
N ILE A 370 -19.95 -13.44 -8.12
CA ILE A 370 -19.23 -12.24 -8.50
C ILE A 370 -18.38 -11.81 -7.33
N ILE A 371 -17.09 -11.62 -7.55
CA ILE A 371 -16.15 -11.07 -6.55
C ILE A 371 -15.63 -9.69 -6.99
N GLY A 372 -15.23 -8.87 -6.09
CA GLY A 372 -14.63 -7.54 -6.25
C GLY A 372 -14.21 -6.97 -4.89
N LYS A 373 -13.45 -5.91 -4.79
CA LYS A 373 -12.85 -5.09 -5.84
C LYS A 373 -11.48 -5.64 -6.26
N GLU A 374 -10.60 -4.74 -6.76
CA GLU A 374 -9.33 -5.11 -7.42
C GLU A 374 -8.46 -6.02 -6.55
N LEU A 375 -8.24 -5.67 -5.28
CA LEU A 375 -7.39 -6.44 -4.38
C LEU A 375 -7.99 -7.81 -4.03
N GLU A 376 -9.32 -7.92 -3.88
CA GLU A 376 -10.00 -9.20 -3.65
C GLU A 376 -9.82 -10.14 -4.86
N ILE A 377 -9.93 -9.61 -6.08
CA ILE A 377 -9.68 -10.36 -7.31
C ILE A 377 -8.24 -10.86 -7.36
N ARG A 378 -7.27 -9.98 -7.10
CA ARG A 378 -5.84 -10.32 -7.10
C ARG A 378 -5.47 -11.37 -6.05
N ARG A 379 -6.04 -11.27 -4.85
CA ARG A 379 -5.82 -12.24 -3.76
C ARG A 379 -6.41 -13.60 -4.07
N THR A 380 -7.56 -13.63 -4.71
CA THR A 380 -8.26 -14.90 -5.06
C THR A 380 -7.50 -15.69 -6.13
N LEU A 381 -6.86 -14.99 -7.08
CA LEU A 381 -6.22 -15.59 -8.26
C LEU A 381 -4.70 -15.73 -8.17
N SER A 382 -4.11 -15.65 -6.98
CA SER A 382 -2.66 -15.83 -6.81
C SER A 382 -2.33 -16.41 -5.43
N PRO A 383 -1.26 -17.20 -5.30
CA PRO A 383 -0.76 -17.65 -3.99
C PRO A 383 -0.43 -16.49 -3.03
N SER A 384 0.03 -15.36 -3.57
CA SER A 384 0.24 -14.11 -2.84
C SER A 384 -0.75 -13.05 -3.28
N HIS A 385 -0.38 -12.24 -4.26
CA HIS A 385 -1.22 -11.27 -4.94
C HIS A 385 -0.90 -11.29 -6.43
N LEU A 386 -1.92 -11.40 -7.29
CA LEU A 386 -1.74 -11.23 -8.74
C LEU A 386 -1.19 -9.82 -9.02
N TYR A 387 -0.40 -9.67 -10.05
CA TYR A 387 0.29 -8.40 -10.36
C TYR A 387 -0.66 -7.20 -10.41
N SER A 388 -1.80 -7.32 -11.12
CA SER A 388 -2.89 -6.35 -11.11
C SER A 388 -4.21 -7.05 -11.41
N SER A 389 -5.32 -6.32 -11.35
CA SER A 389 -6.61 -6.81 -11.87
C SER A 389 -6.89 -6.37 -13.31
N ALA A 390 -5.93 -5.70 -13.99
CA ALA A 390 -6.03 -5.37 -15.40
C ALA A 390 -5.57 -6.56 -16.25
N PHE A 391 -6.44 -7.54 -16.46
CA PHE A 391 -6.13 -8.72 -17.27
C PHE A 391 -7.31 -9.19 -18.12
N ILE A 392 -6.97 -9.96 -19.11
CA ILE A 392 -7.88 -10.71 -19.99
C ILE A 392 -7.64 -12.20 -19.80
N ILE A 393 -8.63 -13.01 -20.15
CA ILE A 393 -8.64 -14.44 -19.90
C ILE A 393 -8.77 -15.19 -21.23
N ASP A 394 -7.81 -16.04 -21.54
CA ASP A 394 -7.88 -17.00 -22.64
C ASP A 394 -8.04 -18.41 -22.07
N LYS A 395 -8.98 -19.18 -22.62
CA LYS A 395 -9.25 -20.59 -22.25
C LYS A 395 -8.64 -21.50 -23.30
N VAL A 396 -7.96 -22.56 -22.86
CA VAL A 396 -7.27 -23.51 -23.75
C VAL A 396 -7.90 -24.89 -23.62
N ASN A 397 -8.10 -25.56 -24.74
CA ASN A 397 -8.60 -26.94 -24.83
C ASN A 397 -9.90 -27.17 -24.04
N VAL A 398 -10.96 -26.47 -24.44
CA VAL A 398 -12.26 -26.58 -23.76
C VAL A 398 -12.98 -27.88 -24.17
N THR A 399 -13.13 -28.82 -23.22
CA THR A 399 -13.83 -30.08 -23.42
C THR A 399 -15.05 -30.14 -22.50
N ASN A 400 -16.24 -30.35 -23.07
CA ASN A 400 -17.53 -30.35 -22.33
C ASN A 400 -17.73 -29.10 -21.46
N GLY A 401 -17.26 -27.92 -21.91
CA GLY A 401 -17.34 -26.65 -21.21
C GLY A 401 -16.28 -26.44 -20.13
N ILE A 402 -15.36 -27.38 -19.94
CA ILE A 402 -14.29 -27.33 -18.97
C ILE A 402 -12.98 -27.06 -19.70
N PRO A 403 -12.30 -25.91 -19.44
CA PRO A 403 -10.98 -25.66 -19.99
C PRO A 403 -9.90 -26.49 -19.27
N ASP A 404 -8.93 -27.00 -20.03
CA ASP A 404 -7.75 -27.64 -19.43
C ASP A 404 -6.85 -26.59 -18.73
N ARG A 405 -6.77 -25.38 -19.30
CA ARG A 405 -5.88 -24.32 -18.83
C ARG A 405 -6.48 -22.94 -19.05
N PHE A 406 -6.13 -22.00 -18.13
CA PHE A 406 -6.44 -20.59 -18.20
C PHE A 406 -5.15 -19.78 -18.37
N ILE A 407 -5.16 -18.81 -19.29
CA ILE A 407 -4.08 -17.88 -19.50
C ILE A 407 -4.58 -16.49 -19.14
N LEU A 408 -3.95 -15.87 -18.15
CA LEU A 408 -4.19 -14.48 -17.76
C LEU A 408 -3.09 -13.61 -18.37
N THR A 409 -3.46 -12.74 -19.30
CA THR A 409 -2.55 -11.73 -19.86
C THR A 409 -2.95 -10.38 -19.29
N GLY A 410 -1.98 -9.65 -18.69
CA GLY A 410 -2.33 -8.43 -17.95
C GLY A 410 -1.38 -7.28 -18.13
N ALA A 411 -1.75 -6.15 -17.51
CA ALA A 411 -1.07 -4.88 -17.59
C ALA A 411 -0.88 -4.24 -16.22
N GLY A 412 0.34 -3.75 -15.95
CA GLY A 412 0.67 -3.03 -14.73
C GLY A 412 0.83 -3.91 -13.48
N TRP A 413 1.22 -3.26 -12.38
CA TRP A 413 1.46 -3.89 -11.07
C TRP A 413 0.93 -3.01 -9.94
N GLY A 414 -0.01 -3.52 -9.18
CA GLY A 414 -0.76 -2.80 -8.15
C GLY A 414 -2.05 -2.19 -8.66
N HIS A 415 -2.66 -1.37 -7.83
CA HIS A 415 -3.99 -0.77 -8.05
C HIS A 415 -4.03 0.29 -9.17
N GLY A 416 -2.89 0.92 -9.51
CA GLY A 416 -2.79 1.89 -10.60
C GLY A 416 -3.32 3.29 -10.30
N VAL A 417 -3.71 3.59 -9.06
CA VAL A 417 -4.22 4.90 -8.63
C VAL A 417 -3.07 5.79 -8.19
N GLY A 418 -3.08 7.06 -8.62
CA GLY A 418 -2.07 8.05 -8.28
C GLY A 418 -0.71 7.78 -8.93
N LEU A 419 0.39 8.02 -8.21
CA LEU A 419 1.73 7.95 -8.79
C LEU A 419 2.13 6.53 -9.22
N CYS A 420 2.57 6.41 -10.46
CA CYS A 420 3.22 5.21 -11.00
C CYS A 420 4.73 5.27 -10.72
N GLN A 421 5.25 4.44 -9.83
CA GLN A 421 6.65 4.50 -9.41
C GLN A 421 7.62 4.32 -10.59
N ILE A 422 7.37 3.35 -11.48
CA ILE A 422 8.22 3.12 -12.66
C ILE A 422 8.13 4.31 -13.64
N GLY A 423 6.94 4.83 -13.88
CA GLY A 423 6.77 6.01 -14.75
C GLY A 423 7.47 7.24 -14.17
N ALA A 424 7.34 7.49 -12.87
CA ALA A 424 8.04 8.56 -12.17
C ALA A 424 9.56 8.42 -12.22
N ALA A 425 10.09 7.18 -12.11
CA ALA A 425 11.52 6.90 -12.28
C ALA A 425 12.01 7.23 -13.70
N VAL A 426 11.24 6.84 -14.71
CA VAL A 426 11.55 7.21 -16.12
C VAL A 426 11.54 8.73 -16.30
N MET A 427 10.53 9.44 -15.77
CA MET A 427 10.47 10.90 -15.84
C MET A 427 11.67 11.53 -15.15
N GLY A 428 12.07 11.05 -13.97
CA GLY A 428 13.26 11.55 -13.25
C GLY A 428 14.56 11.36 -14.04
N GLU A 429 14.76 10.20 -14.70
CA GLU A 429 15.91 9.96 -15.61
C GLU A 429 15.86 10.84 -16.86
N GLN A 430 14.68 11.25 -17.32
CA GLN A 430 14.51 12.17 -18.43
C GLN A 430 14.66 13.66 -18.03
N GLY A 431 14.96 13.94 -16.75
CA GLY A 431 15.21 15.29 -16.26
C GLY A 431 13.96 16.08 -15.87
N TYR A 432 12.81 15.43 -15.70
CA TYR A 432 11.63 16.10 -15.12
C TYR A 432 11.87 16.39 -13.64
N THR A 433 11.45 17.59 -13.20
CA THR A 433 11.49 17.97 -11.79
C THR A 433 10.40 17.28 -10.99
N TYR A 434 10.60 17.13 -9.68
CA TYR A 434 9.68 16.39 -8.81
C TYR A 434 8.26 16.97 -8.79
N ASP A 435 8.12 18.31 -8.88
CA ASP A 435 6.84 18.99 -8.99
C ASP A 435 6.12 18.66 -10.30
N THR A 436 6.84 18.63 -11.43
CA THR A 436 6.31 18.19 -12.72
C THR A 436 5.88 16.73 -12.67
N ILE A 437 6.66 15.86 -12.03
CA ILE A 437 6.31 14.45 -11.83
C ILE A 437 5.02 14.35 -11.00
N LEU A 438 4.95 15.04 -9.87
CA LEU A 438 3.78 15.01 -8.99
C LEU A 438 2.50 15.49 -9.69
N LEU A 439 2.56 16.62 -10.39
CA LEU A 439 1.40 17.21 -11.07
C LEU A 439 0.97 16.44 -12.32
N HIS A 440 1.83 15.56 -12.86
CA HIS A 440 1.44 14.59 -13.87
C HIS A 440 0.51 13.51 -13.30
N TYR A 441 0.76 13.04 -12.06
CA TYR A 441 -0.01 11.96 -11.45
C TYR A 441 -1.17 12.42 -10.57
N TYR A 442 -1.12 13.66 -10.04
CA TYR A 442 -2.18 14.23 -9.19
C TYR A 442 -2.77 15.46 -9.84
N ILE A 443 -3.77 15.21 -10.69
CA ILE A 443 -4.33 16.21 -11.62
C ILE A 443 -5.04 17.33 -10.84
N GLY A 444 -4.62 18.59 -11.09
CA GLY A 444 -5.22 19.74 -10.43
C GLY A 444 -4.88 19.91 -8.94
N ALA A 445 -3.97 19.08 -8.40
CA ALA A 445 -3.41 19.31 -7.06
C ALA A 445 -2.41 20.46 -7.08
N THR A 446 -2.12 21.03 -5.90
CA THR A 446 -1.01 21.96 -5.64
C THR A 446 -0.02 21.37 -4.67
N ILE A 447 1.19 21.90 -4.62
CA ILE A 447 2.21 21.53 -3.64
C ILE A 447 2.33 22.70 -2.66
N ASP A 448 1.98 22.46 -1.40
CA ASP A 448 1.98 23.47 -0.36
C ASP A 448 2.84 23.04 0.83
N LYS A 449 3.42 24.02 1.52
CA LYS A 449 4.27 23.77 2.68
C LYS A 449 3.50 23.99 3.98
N LEU A 450 3.42 22.96 4.84
CA LEU A 450 2.67 23.01 6.09
C LEU A 450 3.50 23.51 7.30
N TYR A 451 4.83 23.20 7.32
CA TYR A 451 5.74 23.56 8.41
C TYR A 451 7.16 23.79 7.96
#